data_e7e77e27454f9caa7834debe667509fe
#
_entry.id   e7e77e27454f9caa7834debe667509fe
#
_cell.length_a   1.000
_cell.length_b   1.000
_cell.length_c   1.000
_cell.angle_alpha   90.00
_cell.angle_beta   90.00
_cell.angle_gamma   90.00
#
_symmetry.space_group_name_H-M   'P 1'
#
loop_
_entity.id
_entity.type
_entity.pdbx_description
1 polymer ?
#
loop_
_entity_poly.entity_id
_entity_poly.type
_entity_poly.pdbx_seq_one_letter_code
_entity_poly.pdbx_strand_id
1 'polypeptide(L)'
;MTYERAIEIIEKEFSIRDNSLNTKIIKTGMTYDGANSFCVCLYNSDKGVIITDLGKTKDIFDEVTKEEWESLCKEHNFKFEHWKIVRDFVSVKDVYDFIEFLDFISNKYWDEVQDETD
;
A
#
# COMPACT_ATOMS: atom_id res chain seq x y z
N MET A 1 -12.20 -0.74 -15.88
CA MET A 1 -12.90 -0.06 -14.76
C MET A 1 -12.55 1.41 -14.75
N THR A 2 -13.54 2.27 -14.56
CA THR A 2 -13.30 3.71 -14.44
C THR A 2 -12.85 4.04 -13.02
N TYR A 3 -12.18 5.18 -12.87
CA TYR A 3 -11.74 5.69 -11.57
C TYR A 3 -12.94 5.96 -10.65
N GLU A 4 -14.00 6.56 -11.20
CA GLU A 4 -15.22 6.86 -10.45
C GLU A 4 -15.88 5.58 -9.92
N ARG A 5 -15.88 4.53 -10.72
CA ARG A 5 -16.45 3.24 -10.31
C ARG A 5 -15.61 2.60 -9.21
N ALA A 6 -14.29 2.70 -9.31
CA ALA A 6 -13.38 2.20 -8.28
C ALA A 6 -13.65 2.90 -6.94
N ILE A 7 -13.82 4.22 -6.97
CA ILE A 7 -14.13 5.01 -5.77
C ILE A 7 -15.44 4.53 -5.15
N GLU A 8 -16.49 4.34 -5.96
CA GLU A 8 -17.78 3.84 -5.46
C GLU A 8 -17.66 2.48 -4.78
N ILE A 9 -16.88 1.57 -5.37
CA ILE A 9 -16.67 0.24 -4.82
C ILE A 9 -15.98 0.33 -3.45
N ILE A 10 -14.96 1.16 -3.34
CA ILE A 10 -14.18 1.30 -2.10
C ILE A 10 -15.01 1.99 -1.02
N GLU A 11 -15.77 3.03 -1.37
CA GLU A 11 -16.56 3.81 -0.40
C GLU A 11 -17.65 3.00 0.31
N LYS A 12 -18.02 1.84 -0.22
CA LYS A 12 -18.97 0.95 0.45
C LYS A 12 -18.40 0.34 1.72
N GLU A 13 -17.07 0.26 1.84
CA GLU A 13 -16.42 -0.43 2.95
C GLU A 13 -15.36 0.40 3.66
N PHE A 14 -14.83 1.45 3.02
CA PHE A 14 -13.78 2.28 3.58
C PHE A 14 -14.09 3.76 3.41
N SER A 15 -13.57 4.58 4.32
CA SER A 15 -13.57 6.03 4.14
C SER A 15 -12.42 6.43 3.23
N ILE A 16 -12.65 7.43 2.39
CA ILE A 16 -11.68 7.94 1.44
C ILE A 16 -11.41 9.42 1.73
N ARG A 17 -10.15 9.83 1.59
CA ARG A 17 -9.75 11.23 1.69
C ARG A 17 -9.11 11.67 0.37
N ASP A 18 -9.46 12.87 -0.09
CA ASP A 18 -8.82 13.44 -1.26
C ASP A 18 -7.36 13.75 -0.97
N ASN A 19 -6.49 13.41 -1.92
CA ASN A 19 -5.08 13.75 -1.86
C ASN A 19 -4.69 14.66 -3.02
N SER A 20 -5.12 14.30 -4.23
CA SER A 20 -4.91 15.10 -5.42
C SER A 20 -6.01 14.75 -6.42
N LEU A 21 -5.97 15.39 -7.60
CA LEU A 21 -6.95 15.14 -8.65
C LEU A 21 -7.03 13.66 -9.05
N ASN A 22 -5.89 12.98 -9.09
CA ASN A 22 -5.79 11.60 -9.55
C ASN A 22 -5.51 10.59 -8.44
N THR A 23 -5.53 11.00 -7.16
CA THR A 23 -5.15 10.14 -6.05
C THR A 23 -6.11 10.30 -4.88
N LYS A 24 -6.62 9.18 -4.37
CA LYS A 24 -7.45 9.13 -3.16
C LYS A 24 -6.77 8.27 -2.13
N ILE A 25 -6.74 8.72 -0.88
CA ILE A 25 -6.19 7.94 0.23
C ILE A 25 -7.32 7.13 0.85
N ILE A 26 -7.08 5.83 1.01
CA ILE A 26 -8.03 4.90 1.64
C ILE A 26 -7.67 4.81 3.12
N LYS A 27 -8.62 5.13 4.00
CA LYS A 27 -8.40 5.08 5.44
C LYS A 27 -8.62 3.65 5.93
N THR A 28 -7.56 3.00 6.37
CA THR A 28 -7.61 1.61 6.83
C THR A 28 -7.73 1.47 8.33
N GLY A 29 -7.38 2.52 9.09
CA GLY A 29 -7.32 2.47 10.54
C GLY A 29 -6.11 1.72 11.10
N MET A 30 -5.20 1.28 10.26
CA MET A 30 -4.03 0.49 10.66
C MET A 30 -2.74 1.31 10.52
N THR A 31 -1.72 0.92 11.26
CA THR A 31 -0.43 1.61 11.25
C THR A 31 0.72 0.62 11.06
N TYR A 32 1.84 1.13 10.52
CA TYR A 32 3.08 0.35 10.36
C TYR A 32 3.78 0.11 11.71
N ASP A 33 3.73 1.12 12.58
CA ASP A 33 4.58 1.18 13.77
C ASP A 33 3.86 1.81 14.98
N GLY A 34 2.55 1.90 14.96
CA GLY A 34 1.75 2.56 15.99
C GLY A 34 1.59 4.05 15.79
N ALA A 35 2.41 4.68 14.95
CA ALA A 35 2.39 6.13 14.71
C ALA A 35 2.08 6.49 13.26
N ASN A 36 2.64 5.75 12.30
CA ASN A 36 2.47 6.01 10.87
C ASN A 36 1.37 5.14 10.29
N SER A 37 0.29 5.75 9.82
CA SER A 37 -0.82 5.04 9.19
C SER A 37 -0.39 4.34 7.91
N PHE A 38 -0.99 3.19 7.62
CA PHE A 38 -0.81 2.53 6.32
C PHE A 38 -1.18 3.51 5.22
N CYS A 39 -0.31 3.62 4.22
CA CYS A 39 -0.59 4.42 3.04
C CYS A 39 -1.11 3.49 1.96
N VAL A 40 -2.42 3.52 1.73
CA VAL A 40 -3.07 2.76 0.66
C VAL A 40 -3.85 3.75 -0.16
N CYS A 41 -3.47 3.90 -1.43
CA CYS A 41 -4.03 4.92 -2.30
C CYS A 41 -4.56 4.33 -3.58
N LEU A 42 -5.67 4.89 -4.03
CA LEU A 42 -6.20 4.62 -5.36
C LEU A 42 -5.64 5.69 -6.29
N TYR A 43 -5.04 5.29 -7.39
CA TYR A 43 -4.40 6.20 -8.34
C TYR A 43 -4.94 5.96 -9.75
N ASN A 44 -5.35 7.06 -10.40
CA ASN A 44 -5.85 7.03 -11.77
C ASN A 44 -4.66 7.28 -12.71
N SER A 45 -4.01 6.21 -13.14
CA SER A 45 -2.85 6.29 -14.03
C SER A 45 -3.27 6.29 -15.49
N ASP A 46 -2.32 6.63 -16.38
CA ASP A 46 -2.53 6.60 -17.83
C ASP A 46 -2.88 5.19 -18.34
N LYS A 47 -2.48 4.17 -17.62
CA LYS A 47 -2.70 2.77 -18.00
C LYS A 47 -3.88 2.12 -17.28
N GLY A 48 -4.60 2.88 -16.46
CA GLY A 48 -5.74 2.37 -15.71
C GLY A 48 -5.66 2.70 -14.23
N VAL A 49 -6.61 2.18 -13.48
CA VAL A 49 -6.71 2.43 -12.04
C VAL A 49 -5.84 1.43 -11.30
N ILE A 50 -4.96 1.93 -10.45
CA ILE A 50 -4.07 1.11 -9.63
C ILE A 50 -4.24 1.43 -8.15
N ILE A 51 -3.79 0.49 -7.31
CA ILE A 51 -3.67 0.69 -5.87
C ILE A 51 -2.17 0.71 -5.55
N THR A 52 -1.75 1.63 -4.68
CA THR A 52 -0.33 1.85 -4.39
C THR A 52 -0.12 2.44 -3.00
N ASP A 53 1.09 2.26 -2.45
CA ASP A 53 1.48 2.85 -1.17
C ASP A 53 2.21 4.19 -1.35
N LEU A 54 2.36 4.68 -2.56
CA LEU A 54 3.11 5.90 -2.90
C LEU A 54 4.56 5.90 -2.40
N GLY A 55 5.13 4.71 -2.16
CA GLY A 55 6.50 4.58 -1.68
C GLY A 55 6.67 4.78 -0.17
N LYS A 56 5.59 4.93 0.57
CA LYS A 56 5.63 5.19 2.01
C LYS A 56 6.23 4.03 2.80
N THR A 57 5.94 2.79 2.39
CA THR A 57 6.39 1.60 3.11
C THR A 57 7.91 1.50 3.13
N LYS A 58 8.56 1.72 1.99
CA LYS A 58 10.03 1.67 1.91
C LYS A 58 10.68 2.81 2.70
N ASP A 59 10.00 3.95 2.84
CA ASP A 59 10.52 5.06 3.64
C ASP A 59 10.54 4.72 5.13
N ILE A 60 9.58 3.92 5.59
CA ILE A 60 9.52 3.48 6.99
C ILE A 60 10.55 2.37 7.25
N PHE A 61 10.71 1.45 6.32
CA PHE A 61 11.65 0.33 6.43
C PHE A 61 12.79 0.50 5.42
N ASP A 62 13.57 1.58 5.61
CA ASP A 62 14.55 2.05 4.63
C ASP A 62 15.82 1.18 4.52
N GLU A 63 16.02 0.24 5.44
CA GLU A 63 17.16 -0.69 5.40
C GLU A 63 16.91 -1.90 4.49
N VAL A 64 15.65 -2.12 4.07
CA VAL A 64 15.31 -3.22 3.17
C VAL A 64 15.81 -2.89 1.76
N THR A 65 16.53 -3.83 1.16
CA THR A 65 17.11 -3.60 -0.17
C THR A 65 16.04 -3.65 -1.26
N LYS A 66 16.36 -3.06 -2.41
CA LYS A 66 15.47 -3.08 -3.58
C LYS A 66 15.14 -4.52 -4.00
N GLU A 67 16.16 -5.38 -4.01
CA GLU A 67 16.02 -6.79 -4.41
C GLU A 67 15.07 -7.53 -3.48
N GLU A 68 15.15 -7.25 -2.18
CA GLU A 68 14.26 -7.84 -1.19
C GLU A 68 12.83 -7.35 -1.36
N TRP A 69 12.64 -6.04 -1.62
CA TRP A 69 11.32 -5.49 -1.93
C TRP A 69 10.70 -6.15 -3.16
N GLU A 70 11.48 -6.31 -4.22
CA GLU A 70 11.02 -6.94 -5.46
C GLU A 70 10.60 -8.40 -5.21
N SER A 71 11.38 -9.14 -4.43
CA SER A 71 11.09 -10.53 -4.09
C SER A 71 9.81 -10.66 -3.26
N LEU A 72 9.67 -9.82 -2.22
CA LEU A 72 8.47 -9.81 -1.37
C LEU A 72 7.21 -9.49 -2.15
N CYS A 73 7.28 -8.47 -2.98
CA CYS A 73 6.12 -8.07 -3.79
C CYS A 73 5.72 -9.19 -4.74
N LYS A 74 6.69 -9.82 -5.39
CA LYS A 74 6.41 -10.92 -6.31
C LYS A 74 5.74 -12.09 -5.60
N GLU A 75 6.20 -12.44 -4.40
CA GLU A 75 5.62 -13.53 -3.60
C GLU A 75 4.16 -13.27 -3.24
N HIS A 76 3.78 -12.01 -3.07
CA HIS A 76 2.44 -11.62 -2.65
C HIS A 76 1.58 -11.07 -3.79
N ASN A 77 2.01 -11.26 -5.03
CA ASN A 77 1.28 -10.83 -6.23
C ASN A 77 1.16 -9.31 -6.38
N PHE A 78 2.18 -8.61 -5.94
CA PHE A 78 2.32 -7.17 -6.15
C PHE A 78 3.51 -6.91 -7.05
N LYS A 79 3.56 -5.69 -7.62
CA LYS A 79 4.71 -5.20 -8.37
C LYS A 79 5.44 -4.17 -7.53
N PHE A 80 6.74 -4.07 -7.71
CA PHE A 80 7.54 -3.02 -7.08
C PHE A 80 8.15 -2.17 -8.19
N GLU A 81 7.65 -0.96 -8.37
CA GLU A 81 8.04 -0.07 -9.46
C GLU A 81 8.34 1.33 -8.89
N HIS A 82 9.49 1.89 -9.26
CA HIS A 82 9.89 3.22 -8.81
C HIS A 82 9.81 3.39 -7.29
N TRP A 83 10.25 2.34 -6.57
CA TRP A 83 10.24 2.31 -5.10
C TRP A 83 8.84 2.34 -4.48
N LYS A 84 7.84 1.92 -5.25
CA LYS A 84 6.44 1.87 -4.81
C LYS A 84 5.88 0.47 -4.98
N ILE A 85 5.05 0.07 -4.03
CA ILE A 85 4.26 -1.16 -4.15
C ILE A 85 3.03 -0.81 -4.95
N VAL A 86 2.77 -1.54 -6.04
CA VAL A 86 1.65 -1.25 -6.94
C VAL A 86 0.95 -2.52 -7.37
N ARG A 87 -0.33 -2.39 -7.70
CA ARG A 87 -1.16 -3.46 -8.21
C ARG A 87 -2.34 -2.86 -8.96
N ASP A 88 -2.79 -3.52 -10.04
CA ASP A 88 -4.01 -3.10 -10.73
C ASP A 88 -5.19 -3.26 -9.79
N PHE A 89 -6.10 -2.28 -9.79
CA PHE A 89 -7.33 -2.34 -8.99
C PHE A 89 -8.44 -3.00 -9.81
N VAL A 90 -8.95 -4.13 -9.30
CA VAL A 90 -10.02 -4.91 -9.95
C VAL A 90 -11.26 -4.98 -9.05
N SER A 91 -11.07 -5.10 -7.74
CA SER A 91 -12.17 -5.22 -6.78
C SER A 91 -11.75 -4.75 -5.40
N VAL A 92 -12.68 -4.65 -4.47
CA VAL A 92 -12.38 -4.28 -3.08
C VAL A 92 -11.42 -5.27 -2.42
N LYS A 93 -11.37 -6.50 -2.91
CA LYS A 93 -10.41 -7.49 -2.41
C LYS A 93 -8.97 -7.00 -2.52
N ASP A 94 -8.67 -6.20 -3.54
CA ASP A 94 -7.33 -5.63 -3.71
C ASP A 94 -6.93 -4.74 -2.53
N VAL A 95 -7.88 -4.03 -1.93
CA VAL A 95 -7.62 -3.21 -0.74
C VAL A 95 -7.29 -4.12 0.45
N TYR A 96 -8.06 -5.17 0.68
CA TYR A 96 -7.83 -6.11 1.77
C TYR A 96 -6.49 -6.85 1.60
N ASP A 97 -6.19 -7.27 0.37
CA ASP A 97 -4.89 -7.92 0.08
C ASP A 97 -3.73 -6.97 0.36
N PHE A 98 -3.89 -5.68 0.04
CA PHE A 98 -2.87 -4.68 0.28
C PHE A 98 -2.66 -4.48 1.78
N ILE A 99 -3.75 -4.38 2.55
CA ILE A 99 -3.69 -4.26 4.01
C ILE A 99 -2.97 -5.47 4.62
N GLU A 100 -3.31 -6.68 4.18
CA GLU A 100 -2.65 -7.90 4.65
C GLU A 100 -1.15 -7.89 4.35
N PHE A 101 -0.78 -7.43 3.16
CA PHE A 101 0.62 -7.37 2.76
C PHE A 101 1.40 -6.35 3.61
N LEU A 102 0.84 -5.17 3.83
CA LEU A 102 1.47 -4.15 4.67
C LEU A 102 1.59 -4.62 6.12
N ASP A 103 0.59 -5.34 6.61
CA ASP A 103 0.63 -5.93 7.96
C ASP A 103 1.73 -7.00 8.04
N PHE A 104 1.87 -7.84 7.03
CA PHE A 104 2.94 -8.82 6.94
C PHE A 104 4.32 -8.16 6.98
N ILE A 105 4.51 -7.10 6.19
CA ILE A 105 5.76 -6.35 6.15
C ILE A 105 6.07 -5.74 7.51
N SER A 106 5.08 -5.13 8.14
CA SER A 106 5.24 -4.48 9.44
C SER A 106 5.66 -5.49 10.49
N ASN A 107 5.03 -6.65 10.54
CA ASN A 107 5.37 -7.70 11.49
C ASN A 107 6.76 -8.28 11.23
N LYS A 108 7.14 -8.41 9.95
CA LYS A 108 8.44 -8.97 9.57
C LYS A 108 9.59 -8.05 9.99
N TYR A 109 9.46 -6.75 9.78
CA TYR A 109 10.56 -5.81 9.98
C TYR A 109 10.50 -5.04 11.29
N TRP A 110 9.36 -5.03 11.97
CA TRP A 110 9.22 -4.35 13.25
C TRP A 110 10.16 -4.90 14.31
N ASP A 111 10.26 -6.22 14.40
CA ASP A 111 11.13 -6.89 15.37
C ASP A 111 12.61 -6.55 15.13
N GLU A 112 13.02 -6.40 13.88
CA GLU A 112 14.38 -6.03 13.52
C GLU A 112 14.71 -4.61 13.99
N VAL A 113 13.76 -3.68 13.87
CA VAL A 113 13.93 -2.30 14.34
C VAL A 113 14.03 -2.26 15.86
N GLN A 114 13.25 -3.07 16.57
CA GLN A 114 13.28 -3.13 18.04
C GLN A 114 14.61 -3.74 18.56
N ASP A 115 15.14 -4.73 17.87
CA ASP A 115 16.42 -5.35 18.25
C ASP A 115 17.57 -4.37 18.18
N GLU A 116 17.51 -3.37 17.29
CA GLU A 116 18.53 -2.34 17.17
C GLU A 116 18.50 -1.31 18.29
N THR A 117 17.38 -1.20 19.01
CA THR A 117 17.22 -0.21 20.09
C THR A 117 17.62 -0.75 21.47
N ASP A 118 17.89 -2.02 21.56
CA ASP A 118 18.38 -2.64 22.77
C ASP A 118 19.91 -2.52 22.83
#